data_682a6b61829c39d68b37c487bac379eb
#
_entry.id   682a6b61829c39d68b37c487bac379eb
#
_cell.length_a   1.000
_cell.length_b   1.000
_cell.length_c   1.000
_cell.angle_alpha   90.00
_cell.angle_beta   90.00
_cell.angle_gamma   90.00
#
_symmetry.space_group_name_H-M   'P 1'
#
loop_
_entity.id
_entity.type
_entity.pdbx_description
1 polymer ?
#
loop_
_entity_poly.entity_id
_entity_poly.type
_entity_poly.pdbx_seq_one_letter_code
_entity_poly.pdbx_strand_id
1 'polypeptide(L)'
;MDPHSPQENRPSLDETARAELLAALNELLEAERAGARVAMETGREIHSQELAALVADIHKDEVHWCGMLMRTIKSLGATPSSATGAFHGKAMAIPDVDDRLKFLNRGQAWVVRKLEALLPRLDVPQARADLEAMLQAHRQNIERVESRFSEGGTPEPGGAAGKTEPTEPSALIEYILQRFHEVHRQQLPELIELATKVESVHADHPDVPRGLTVLLQQMHSELLDHMAKEEGVLFPMLARGGSS
;
A
#
# COMPACT_ATOMS: atom_id res chain seq x y z
N MET A 1 -4.94 -58.31 17.27
CA MET A 1 -3.99 -57.27 16.88
C MET A 1 -4.31 -56.89 15.48
N ASP A 2 -5.05 -55.82 15.33
CA ASP A 2 -5.48 -55.32 14.01
C ASP A 2 -5.02 -53.85 13.88
N PRO A 3 -4.08 -53.55 13.02
CA PRO A 3 -3.65 -52.18 12.78
C PRO A 3 -4.26 -51.69 11.46
N HIS A 4 -5.51 -51.33 11.44
CA HIS A 4 -6.08 -50.54 10.35
C HIS A 4 -6.67 -49.26 10.91
N SER A 5 -5.78 -48.26 11.06
CA SER A 5 -6.20 -46.86 11.10
C SER A 5 -6.61 -46.45 9.68
N PRO A 6 -7.78 -45.85 9.51
CA PRO A 6 -8.16 -45.28 8.22
C PRO A 6 -7.25 -44.08 7.94
N GLN A 7 -6.38 -44.20 6.95
CA GLN A 7 -5.80 -43.03 6.30
C GLN A 7 -6.97 -42.23 5.72
N GLU A 8 -7.20 -41.06 6.30
CA GLU A 8 -8.06 -40.04 5.68
C GLU A 8 -7.52 -39.73 4.30
N ASN A 9 -8.23 -40.25 3.31
CA ASN A 9 -7.98 -39.99 1.90
C ASN A 9 -8.35 -38.52 1.61
N ARG A 10 -7.41 -37.60 1.86
CA ARG A 10 -7.50 -36.25 1.34
C ARG A 10 -7.43 -36.36 -0.17
N PRO A 11 -8.42 -35.85 -0.93
CA PRO A 11 -8.33 -35.86 -2.38
C PRO A 11 -7.07 -35.06 -2.77
N SER A 12 -6.06 -35.72 -3.29
CA SER A 12 -4.93 -35.09 -3.93
C SER A 12 -5.47 -34.35 -5.15
N LEU A 13 -5.37 -33.02 -5.17
CA LEU A 13 -5.53 -32.26 -6.42
C LEU A 13 -4.64 -32.96 -7.47
N ASP A 14 -5.20 -33.21 -8.64
CA ASP A 14 -4.40 -33.64 -9.77
C ASP A 14 -3.18 -32.72 -9.88
N GLU A 15 -2.01 -33.29 -10.07
CA GLU A 15 -0.74 -32.55 -10.07
C GLU A 15 -0.75 -31.39 -11.07
N THR A 16 -1.44 -31.58 -12.18
CA THR A 16 -1.67 -30.55 -13.21
C THR A 16 -2.53 -29.40 -12.68
N ALA A 17 -3.64 -29.71 -12.02
CA ALA A 17 -4.53 -28.69 -11.43
C ALA A 17 -3.83 -27.89 -10.31
N ARG A 18 -2.97 -28.57 -9.52
CA ARG A 18 -2.14 -27.91 -8.51
C ARG A 18 -1.10 -26.98 -9.15
N ALA A 19 -0.44 -27.41 -10.21
CA ALA A 19 0.53 -26.57 -10.92
C ALA A 19 -0.14 -25.33 -11.54
N GLU A 20 -1.29 -25.48 -12.16
CA GLU A 20 -2.08 -24.36 -12.70
C GLU A 20 -2.53 -23.38 -11.60
N LEU A 21 -2.98 -23.86 -10.46
CA LEU A 21 -3.33 -23.04 -9.31
C LEU A 21 -2.13 -22.23 -8.82
N LEU A 22 -0.99 -22.87 -8.61
CA LEU A 22 0.23 -22.21 -8.17
C LEU A 22 0.74 -21.16 -9.17
N ALA A 23 0.63 -21.44 -10.47
CA ALA A 23 0.96 -20.48 -11.51
C ALA A 23 0.04 -19.25 -11.45
N ALA A 24 -1.27 -19.45 -11.30
CA ALA A 24 -2.24 -18.36 -11.18
C ALA A 24 -2.02 -17.51 -9.91
N LEU A 25 -1.74 -18.14 -8.77
CA LEU A 25 -1.44 -17.43 -7.52
C LEU A 25 -0.15 -16.60 -7.61
N ASN A 26 0.87 -17.12 -8.27
CA ASN A 26 2.11 -16.36 -8.50
C ASN A 26 1.92 -15.20 -9.47
N GLU A 27 1.12 -15.38 -10.52
CA GLU A 27 0.77 -14.31 -11.46
C GLU A 27 0.03 -13.16 -10.74
N LEU A 28 -0.92 -13.50 -9.86
CA LEU A 28 -1.57 -12.51 -8.98
C LEU A 28 -0.57 -11.83 -8.06
N LEU A 29 0.31 -12.57 -7.38
CA LEU A 29 1.32 -12.01 -6.48
C LEU A 29 2.26 -11.02 -7.18
N GLU A 30 2.65 -11.31 -8.40
CA GLU A 30 3.48 -10.41 -9.22
C GLU A 30 2.73 -9.14 -9.62
N ALA A 31 1.43 -9.27 -9.90
CA ALA A 31 0.57 -8.13 -10.19
C ALA A 31 0.39 -7.23 -8.97
N GLU A 32 0.09 -7.80 -7.77
CA GLU A 32 -0.02 -7.03 -6.52
C GLU A 32 1.27 -6.29 -6.17
N ARG A 33 2.43 -6.92 -6.33
CA ARG A 33 3.71 -6.23 -6.12
C ARG A 33 3.92 -5.06 -7.07
N ALA A 34 3.52 -5.24 -8.32
CA ALA A 34 3.62 -4.17 -9.31
C ALA A 34 2.66 -3.03 -8.96
N GLY A 35 1.42 -3.35 -8.59
CA GLY A 35 0.40 -2.39 -8.16
C GLY A 35 0.84 -1.60 -6.92
N ALA A 36 1.31 -2.30 -5.89
CA ALA A 36 1.82 -1.68 -4.66
C ALA A 36 2.94 -0.66 -4.96
N ARG A 37 3.90 -1.02 -5.82
CA ARG A 37 4.96 -0.08 -6.21
C ARG A 37 4.45 1.12 -6.98
N VAL A 38 3.54 0.91 -7.93
CA VAL A 38 2.91 2.00 -8.68
C VAL A 38 2.16 2.94 -7.74
N ALA A 39 1.33 2.41 -6.84
CA ALA A 39 0.59 3.22 -5.88
C ALA A 39 1.52 4.01 -4.95
N MET A 40 2.57 3.35 -4.42
CA MET A 40 3.55 4.01 -3.56
C MET A 40 4.29 5.14 -4.28
N GLU A 41 4.77 4.90 -5.50
CA GLU A 41 5.53 5.89 -6.27
C GLU A 41 4.63 7.03 -6.74
N THR A 42 3.42 6.72 -7.20
CA THR A 42 2.42 7.71 -7.61
C THR A 42 1.97 8.59 -6.44
N GLY A 43 1.78 8.00 -5.25
CA GLY A 43 1.39 8.73 -4.05
C GLY A 43 2.35 9.86 -3.65
N ARG A 44 3.63 9.75 -4.01
CA ARG A 44 4.65 10.79 -3.76
C ARG A 44 4.51 12.01 -4.66
N GLU A 45 3.83 11.87 -5.78
CA GLU A 45 3.61 12.93 -6.78
C GLU A 45 2.25 13.64 -6.57
N ILE A 46 1.41 13.12 -5.68
CA ILE A 46 0.05 13.62 -5.45
C ILE A 46 0.06 14.72 -4.39
N HIS A 47 -0.51 15.86 -4.74
CA HIS A 47 -0.64 17.02 -3.86
C HIS A 47 -2.03 17.13 -3.20
N SER A 48 -3.05 16.51 -3.79
CA SER A 48 -4.40 16.46 -3.21
C SER A 48 -4.45 15.47 -2.05
N GLN A 49 -4.84 15.92 -0.87
CA GLN A 49 -4.94 15.08 0.33
C GLN A 49 -5.93 13.92 0.13
N GLU A 50 -7.06 14.19 -0.50
CA GLU A 50 -8.09 13.19 -0.78
C GLU A 50 -7.56 12.10 -1.72
N LEU A 51 -6.91 12.52 -2.83
CA LEU A 51 -6.33 11.59 -3.79
C LEU A 51 -5.15 10.81 -3.17
N ALA A 52 -4.33 11.47 -2.37
CA ALA A 52 -3.23 10.82 -1.66
C ALA A 52 -3.76 9.75 -0.67
N ALA A 53 -4.85 10.04 0.04
CA ALA A 53 -5.50 9.06 0.93
C ALA A 53 -6.05 7.86 0.15
N LEU A 54 -6.73 8.09 -0.98
CA LEU A 54 -7.22 7.02 -1.84
C LEU A 54 -6.08 6.12 -2.32
N VAL A 55 -4.99 6.71 -2.80
CA VAL A 55 -3.84 5.96 -3.31
C VAL A 55 -3.08 5.23 -2.19
N ALA A 56 -3.01 5.83 -1.00
CA ALA A 56 -2.44 5.17 0.18
C ALA A 56 -3.27 3.95 0.62
N ASP A 57 -4.59 4.03 0.58
CA ASP A 57 -5.47 2.89 0.84
C ASP A 57 -5.23 1.78 -0.18
N ILE A 58 -5.21 2.10 -1.48
CA ILE A 58 -4.91 1.14 -2.54
C ILE A 58 -3.55 0.48 -2.29
N HIS A 59 -2.51 1.26 -1.99
CA HIS A 59 -1.19 0.71 -1.67
C HIS A 59 -1.24 -0.27 -0.49
N LYS A 60 -1.96 0.08 0.58
CA LYS A 60 -2.11 -0.76 1.76
C LYS A 60 -2.80 -2.09 1.42
N ASP A 61 -3.83 -2.06 0.60
CA ASP A 61 -4.55 -3.25 0.15
C ASP A 61 -3.63 -4.15 -0.70
N GLU A 62 -2.94 -3.61 -1.69
CA GLU A 62 -2.00 -4.34 -2.54
C GLU A 62 -0.90 -5.05 -1.70
N VAL A 63 -0.33 -4.36 -0.70
CA VAL A 63 0.64 -4.95 0.23
C VAL A 63 0.02 -6.06 1.07
N HIS A 64 -1.21 -5.86 1.55
CA HIS A 64 -1.96 -6.89 2.30
C HIS A 64 -2.15 -8.16 1.47
N TRP A 65 -2.57 -8.01 0.20
CA TRP A 65 -2.81 -9.14 -0.70
C TRP A 65 -1.52 -9.84 -1.11
N CYS A 66 -0.41 -9.10 -1.29
CA CYS A 66 0.91 -9.73 -1.41
C CYS A 66 1.21 -10.69 -0.26
N GLY A 67 0.99 -10.25 0.97
CA GLY A 67 1.20 -11.06 2.17
C GLY A 67 0.30 -12.29 2.22
N MET A 68 -0.97 -12.13 1.89
CA MET A 68 -1.95 -13.22 1.84
C MET A 68 -1.55 -14.26 0.78
N LEU A 69 -1.29 -13.84 -0.46
CA LEU A 69 -0.89 -14.73 -1.55
C LEU A 69 0.40 -15.50 -1.25
N MET A 70 1.41 -14.85 -0.65
CA MET A 70 2.62 -15.53 -0.23
C MET A 70 2.34 -16.63 0.81
N ARG A 71 1.47 -16.37 1.79
CA ARG A 71 1.09 -17.39 2.78
C ARG A 71 0.35 -18.55 2.13
N THR A 72 -0.59 -18.27 1.23
CA THR A 72 -1.36 -19.28 0.49
C THR A 72 -0.46 -20.16 -0.36
N ILE A 73 0.48 -19.59 -1.13
CA ILE A 73 1.44 -20.36 -1.94
C ILE A 73 2.31 -21.25 -1.06
N LYS A 74 2.81 -20.73 0.08
CA LYS A 74 3.60 -21.52 1.04
C LYS A 74 2.79 -22.65 1.67
N SER A 75 1.52 -22.43 2.03
CA SER A 75 0.66 -23.48 2.60
C SER A 75 0.36 -24.61 1.59
N LEU A 76 0.43 -24.31 0.31
CA LEU A 76 0.38 -25.29 -0.78
C LEU A 76 1.73 -25.97 -1.03
N GLY A 77 2.76 -25.71 -0.22
CA GLY A 77 4.08 -26.34 -0.31
C GLY A 77 4.94 -25.84 -1.47
N ALA A 78 4.71 -24.61 -1.95
CA ALA A 78 5.48 -24.01 -3.02
C ALA A 78 6.22 -22.74 -2.57
N THR A 79 7.21 -22.32 -3.35
CA THR A 79 7.95 -21.08 -3.13
C THR A 79 7.27 -19.93 -3.89
N PRO A 80 6.89 -18.83 -3.22
CA PRO A 80 6.35 -17.66 -3.90
C PRO A 80 7.35 -17.07 -4.88
N SER A 81 6.85 -16.61 -6.04
CA SER A 81 7.66 -15.84 -7.01
C SER A 81 8.28 -14.61 -6.34
N SER A 82 9.52 -14.29 -6.69
CA SER A 82 10.18 -13.03 -6.31
C SER A 82 10.06 -11.95 -7.40
N ALA A 83 9.50 -12.28 -8.54
CA ALA A 83 9.37 -11.37 -9.68
C ALA A 83 8.34 -10.25 -9.39
N THR A 84 8.48 -9.17 -10.13
CA THR A 84 7.49 -8.10 -10.27
C THR A 84 7.11 -8.05 -11.73
N GLY A 85 5.82 -8.08 -12.04
CA GLY A 85 5.34 -8.06 -13.42
C GLY A 85 5.75 -6.78 -14.17
N ALA A 86 5.72 -6.82 -15.49
CA ALA A 86 6.05 -5.69 -16.37
C ALA A 86 5.09 -4.48 -16.22
N PHE A 87 4.03 -4.62 -15.44
CA PHE A 87 3.01 -3.60 -15.22
C PHE A 87 3.58 -2.31 -14.61
N HIS A 88 4.46 -2.44 -13.60
CA HIS A 88 5.10 -1.30 -12.95
C HIS A 88 5.82 -0.37 -13.96
N GLY A 89 6.69 -0.93 -14.80
CA GLY A 89 7.41 -0.11 -15.78
C GLY A 89 6.50 0.58 -16.78
N LYS A 90 5.40 -0.09 -17.19
CA LYS A 90 4.40 0.51 -18.08
C LYS A 90 3.62 1.64 -17.41
N ALA A 91 3.24 1.47 -16.16
CA ALA A 91 2.52 2.49 -15.40
C ALA A 91 3.39 3.73 -15.16
N MET A 92 4.63 3.54 -14.71
CA MET A 92 5.55 4.64 -14.43
C MET A 92 6.06 5.38 -15.68
N ALA A 93 5.88 4.80 -16.87
CA ALA A 93 6.11 5.50 -18.13
C ALA A 93 4.98 6.51 -18.48
N ILE A 94 3.87 6.52 -17.76
CA ILE A 94 2.76 7.48 -17.92
C ILE A 94 3.07 8.70 -17.02
N PRO A 95 3.37 9.88 -17.59
CA PRO A 95 3.77 11.04 -16.80
C PRO A 95 2.63 11.66 -16.02
N ASP A 96 1.42 11.67 -16.58
CA ASP A 96 0.23 12.23 -15.93
C ASP A 96 -0.29 11.30 -14.83
N VAL A 97 -0.50 11.86 -13.63
CA VAL A 97 -0.91 11.10 -12.43
C VAL A 97 -2.31 10.52 -12.59
N ASP A 98 -3.26 11.27 -13.15
CA ASP A 98 -4.64 10.82 -13.32
C ASP A 98 -4.72 9.69 -14.37
N ASP A 99 -3.97 9.79 -15.46
CA ASP A 99 -3.89 8.74 -16.47
C ASP A 99 -3.16 7.49 -15.94
N ARG A 100 -2.17 7.68 -15.08
CA ARG A 100 -1.47 6.59 -14.38
C ARG A 100 -2.41 5.87 -13.41
N LEU A 101 -3.27 6.60 -12.68
CA LEU A 101 -4.29 6.00 -11.81
C LEU A 101 -5.36 5.26 -12.60
N LYS A 102 -5.81 5.80 -13.72
CA LYS A 102 -6.69 5.07 -14.65
C LYS A 102 -6.02 3.79 -15.18
N PHE A 103 -4.71 3.83 -15.43
CA PHE A 103 -3.95 2.64 -15.82
C PHE A 103 -3.85 1.63 -14.67
N LEU A 104 -3.58 2.07 -13.44
CA LEU A 104 -3.60 1.23 -12.24
C LEU A 104 -4.96 0.56 -12.07
N ASN A 105 -6.06 1.31 -12.26
CA ASN A 105 -7.43 0.79 -12.18
C ASN A 105 -7.70 -0.31 -13.21
N ARG A 106 -7.17 -0.19 -14.44
CA ARG A 106 -7.22 -1.27 -15.43
C ARG A 106 -6.45 -2.52 -14.99
N GLY A 107 -5.35 -2.33 -14.25
CA GLY A 107 -4.61 -3.43 -13.61
C GLY A 107 -5.46 -4.15 -12.57
N GLN A 108 -6.12 -3.41 -11.69
CA GLN A 108 -7.04 -3.99 -10.70
C GLN A 108 -8.20 -4.74 -11.37
N ALA A 109 -8.78 -4.21 -12.44
CA ALA A 109 -9.81 -4.90 -13.22
C ALA A 109 -9.29 -6.20 -13.87
N TRP A 110 -8.01 -6.28 -14.22
CA TRP A 110 -7.39 -7.52 -14.66
C TRP A 110 -7.30 -8.55 -13.52
N VAL A 111 -6.91 -8.12 -12.30
CA VAL A 111 -6.89 -8.98 -11.11
C VAL A 111 -8.29 -9.51 -10.81
N VAL A 112 -9.32 -8.67 -10.86
CA VAL A 112 -10.73 -9.10 -10.70
C VAL A 112 -11.08 -10.24 -11.65
N ARG A 113 -10.80 -10.10 -12.96
CA ARG A 113 -11.08 -11.17 -13.94
C ARG A 113 -10.31 -12.46 -13.65
N LYS A 114 -9.05 -12.35 -13.19
CA LYS A 114 -8.27 -13.52 -12.81
C LYS A 114 -8.84 -14.24 -11.59
N LEU A 115 -9.28 -13.50 -10.58
CA LEU A 115 -9.92 -14.05 -9.38
C LEU A 115 -11.26 -14.72 -9.73
N GLU A 116 -12.10 -14.09 -10.54
CA GLU A 116 -13.36 -14.65 -11.02
C GLU A 116 -13.18 -15.98 -11.76
N ALA A 117 -12.13 -16.09 -12.56
CA ALA A 117 -11.81 -17.33 -13.27
C ALA A 117 -11.22 -18.42 -12.34
N LEU A 118 -10.51 -18.03 -11.29
CA LEU A 118 -9.82 -18.92 -10.37
C LEU A 118 -10.77 -19.50 -9.29
N LEU A 119 -11.61 -18.65 -8.70
CA LEU A 119 -12.46 -19.00 -7.55
C LEU A 119 -13.34 -20.25 -7.75
N PRO A 120 -13.99 -20.48 -8.91
CA PRO A 120 -14.80 -21.69 -9.12
C PRO A 120 -14.00 -23.00 -9.10
N ARG A 121 -12.68 -22.92 -9.34
CA ARG A 121 -11.77 -24.07 -9.44
C ARG A 121 -11.02 -24.35 -8.13
N LEU A 122 -11.26 -23.56 -7.08
CA LEU A 122 -10.51 -23.59 -5.84
C LEU A 122 -11.26 -24.40 -4.77
N ASP A 123 -10.71 -25.56 -4.40
CA ASP A 123 -11.33 -26.47 -3.40
C ASP A 123 -10.75 -26.30 -1.96
N VAL A 124 -9.91 -25.27 -1.75
CA VAL A 124 -9.33 -24.97 -0.42
C VAL A 124 -10.14 -23.87 0.25
N PRO A 125 -10.98 -24.17 1.28
CA PRO A 125 -11.96 -23.21 1.82
C PRO A 125 -11.34 -21.91 2.32
N GLN A 126 -10.21 -21.99 3.05
CA GLN A 126 -9.54 -20.78 3.57
C GLN A 126 -8.99 -19.91 2.43
N ALA A 127 -8.32 -20.51 1.46
CA ALA A 127 -7.80 -19.78 0.31
C ALA A 127 -8.93 -19.16 -0.52
N ARG A 128 -10.08 -19.85 -0.64
CA ARG A 128 -11.26 -19.31 -1.31
C ARG A 128 -11.78 -18.05 -0.60
N ALA A 129 -11.96 -18.10 0.72
CA ALA A 129 -12.44 -16.95 1.49
C ALA A 129 -11.50 -15.74 1.38
N ASP A 130 -10.19 -15.98 1.45
CA ASP A 130 -9.18 -14.94 1.31
C ASP A 130 -9.19 -14.29 -0.09
N LEU A 131 -9.32 -15.11 -1.15
CA LEU A 131 -9.40 -14.60 -2.54
C LEU A 131 -10.77 -13.95 -2.86
N GLU A 132 -11.85 -14.37 -2.24
CA GLU A 132 -13.14 -13.68 -2.32
C GLU A 132 -13.07 -12.28 -1.67
N ALA A 133 -12.43 -12.16 -0.51
CA ALA A 133 -12.19 -10.88 0.14
C ALA A 133 -11.33 -9.96 -0.73
N MET A 134 -10.26 -10.49 -1.33
CA MET A 134 -9.41 -9.78 -2.28
C MET A 134 -10.21 -9.28 -3.49
N LEU A 135 -11.06 -10.13 -4.07
CA LEU A 135 -11.95 -9.76 -5.18
C LEU A 135 -12.85 -8.57 -4.83
N GLN A 136 -13.47 -8.59 -3.65
CA GLN A 136 -14.35 -7.50 -3.22
C GLN A 136 -13.58 -6.20 -2.99
N ALA A 137 -12.40 -6.25 -2.38
CA ALA A 137 -11.57 -5.08 -2.17
C ALA A 137 -11.15 -4.42 -3.50
N HIS A 138 -10.73 -5.23 -4.49
CA HIS A 138 -10.39 -4.71 -5.82
C HIS A 138 -11.57 -4.04 -6.52
N ARG A 139 -12.76 -4.63 -6.43
CA ARG A 139 -13.99 -4.01 -6.97
C ARG A 139 -14.29 -2.66 -6.31
N GLN A 140 -14.17 -2.59 -4.99
CA GLN A 140 -14.37 -1.33 -4.25
C GLN A 140 -13.33 -0.26 -4.63
N ASN A 141 -12.07 -0.65 -4.76
CA ASN A 141 -11.02 0.28 -5.19
C ASN A 141 -11.25 0.78 -6.61
N ILE A 142 -11.68 -0.09 -7.54
CA ILE A 142 -12.06 0.30 -8.90
C ILE A 142 -13.18 1.34 -8.87
N GLU A 143 -14.24 1.08 -8.12
CA GLU A 143 -15.39 1.98 -8.00
C GLU A 143 -15.00 3.35 -7.41
N ARG A 144 -14.16 3.36 -6.36
CA ARG A 144 -13.65 4.59 -5.75
C ARG A 144 -12.85 5.44 -6.74
N VAL A 145 -11.99 4.80 -7.54
CA VAL A 145 -11.21 5.50 -8.58
C VAL A 145 -12.13 6.01 -9.68
N GLU A 146 -13.08 5.20 -10.16
CA GLU A 146 -14.03 5.61 -11.22
C GLU A 146 -14.94 6.76 -10.78
N SER A 147 -15.45 6.71 -9.53
CA SER A 147 -16.27 7.80 -8.96
C SER A 147 -15.50 9.12 -8.95
N ARG A 148 -14.23 9.08 -8.56
CA ARG A 148 -13.36 10.26 -8.57
C ARG A 148 -13.25 10.92 -9.95
N PHE A 149 -13.21 10.12 -11.02
CA PHE A 149 -13.12 10.63 -12.39
C PHE A 149 -14.49 10.95 -13.03
N SER A 150 -15.57 10.36 -12.51
CA SER A 150 -16.94 10.63 -12.98
C SER A 150 -17.49 11.94 -12.42
N GLU A 151 -17.14 12.31 -11.21
CA GLU A 151 -17.52 13.57 -10.56
C GLU A 151 -16.78 14.79 -11.12
N GLY A 152 -15.71 14.58 -11.90
CA GLY A 152 -14.94 15.63 -12.59
C GLY A 152 -15.61 16.21 -13.84
N GLY A 153 -16.85 15.85 -14.13
CA GLY A 153 -17.58 16.22 -15.37
C GLY A 153 -18.39 17.51 -15.34
N THR A 154 -18.46 18.25 -14.23
CA THR A 154 -19.05 19.61 -14.17
C THR A 154 -18.18 20.51 -13.31
N PRO A 155 -17.66 21.64 -13.83
CA PRO A 155 -17.05 22.64 -12.96
C PRO A 155 -18.15 23.33 -12.19
N GLU A 156 -18.40 22.91 -10.95
CA GLU A 156 -19.13 23.74 -9.98
C GLU A 156 -18.26 24.96 -9.67
N PRO A 157 -18.77 26.18 -9.82
CA PRO A 157 -18.04 27.39 -9.46
C PRO A 157 -18.04 27.54 -7.94
N GLY A 158 -17.02 26.98 -7.27
CA GLY A 158 -16.89 27.14 -5.81
C GLY A 158 -16.17 26.01 -5.07
N GLY A 159 -15.84 24.91 -5.72
CA GLY A 159 -15.04 23.81 -5.12
C GLY A 159 -13.55 24.10 -5.25
N ALA A 160 -12.86 24.17 -4.13
CA ALA A 160 -11.46 24.54 -4.01
C ALA A 160 -10.60 23.89 -5.08
N ALA A 161 -10.06 24.72 -5.95
CA ALA A 161 -8.95 24.44 -6.83
C ALA A 161 -7.89 23.62 -6.09
N GLY A 162 -7.24 22.69 -6.78
CA GLY A 162 -6.06 22.00 -6.27
C GLY A 162 -5.23 23.02 -5.51
N LYS A 163 -5.01 22.77 -4.22
CA LYS A 163 -4.17 23.65 -3.42
C LYS A 163 -2.76 23.51 -3.97
N THR A 164 -2.43 24.32 -4.97
CA THR A 164 -1.07 24.80 -5.18
C THR A 164 -0.54 25.12 -3.78
N GLU A 165 0.68 24.67 -3.48
CA GLU A 165 1.34 25.06 -2.22
C GLU A 165 1.10 26.55 -2.02
N PRO A 166 0.59 26.96 -0.83
CA PRO A 166 0.29 28.35 -0.62
C PRO A 166 1.55 29.18 -0.84
N THR A 167 1.48 30.20 -1.68
CA THR A 167 2.61 31.09 -1.95
C THR A 167 2.71 32.21 -0.90
N GLU A 168 1.60 32.47 -0.18
CA GLU A 168 1.59 33.42 0.91
C GLU A 168 2.27 32.82 2.15
N PRO A 169 3.24 33.53 2.77
CA PRO A 169 4.04 32.99 3.87
C PRO A 169 3.23 32.41 5.02
N SER A 170 2.17 33.07 5.44
CA SER A 170 1.33 32.62 6.56
C SER A 170 0.57 31.34 6.22
N ALA A 171 0.03 31.25 5.01
CA ALA A 171 -0.69 30.06 4.55
C ALA A 171 0.26 28.88 4.30
N LEU A 172 1.49 29.15 3.83
CA LEU A 172 2.54 28.13 3.66
C LEU A 172 2.98 27.56 5.02
N ILE A 173 3.17 28.43 6.03
CA ILE A 173 3.49 28.01 7.40
C ILE A 173 2.38 27.08 7.94
N GLU A 174 1.12 27.50 7.83
CA GLU A 174 0.00 26.68 8.29
C GLU A 174 -0.04 25.31 7.57
N TYR A 175 0.21 25.31 6.27
CA TYR A 175 0.33 24.08 5.48
C TYR A 175 1.46 23.17 5.99
N ILE A 176 2.66 23.72 6.29
CA ILE A 176 3.79 22.96 6.83
C ILE A 176 3.45 22.37 8.20
N LEU A 177 2.86 23.16 9.08
CA LEU A 177 2.46 22.71 10.42
C LEU A 177 1.48 21.54 10.36
N GLN A 178 0.43 21.65 9.56
CA GLN A 178 -0.62 20.62 9.46
C GLN A 178 -0.16 19.39 8.66
N ARG A 179 0.58 19.60 7.57
CA ARG A 179 0.91 18.53 6.61
C ARG A 179 2.12 17.72 7.01
N PHE A 180 3.07 18.35 7.70
CA PHE A 180 4.34 17.72 8.06
C PHE A 180 4.55 17.61 9.56
N HIS A 181 4.49 18.70 10.31
CA HIS A 181 4.84 18.69 11.73
C HIS A 181 3.87 17.82 12.54
N GLU A 182 2.57 18.03 12.40
CA GLU A 182 1.55 17.25 13.10
C GLU A 182 1.61 15.77 12.70
N VAL A 183 1.80 15.48 11.40
CA VAL A 183 1.89 14.11 10.89
C VAL A 183 3.12 13.40 11.45
N HIS A 184 4.28 14.07 11.49
CA HIS A 184 5.50 13.48 12.07
C HIS A 184 5.38 13.22 13.56
N ARG A 185 4.73 14.13 14.32
CA ARG A 185 4.46 13.92 15.75
C ARG A 185 3.59 12.69 16.03
N GLN A 186 2.67 12.38 15.13
CA GLN A 186 1.79 11.21 15.26
C GLN A 186 2.47 9.92 14.80
N GLN A 187 3.10 9.94 13.63
CA GLN A 187 3.61 8.73 13.00
C GLN A 187 4.92 8.19 13.58
N LEU A 188 5.83 9.07 14.03
CA LEU A 188 7.13 8.61 14.55
C LEU A 188 7.02 7.75 15.81
N PRO A 189 6.19 8.09 16.82
CA PRO A 189 5.97 7.20 17.96
C PRO A 189 5.43 5.82 17.55
N GLU A 190 4.47 5.76 16.63
CA GLU A 190 3.92 4.50 16.12
C GLU A 190 4.99 3.66 15.41
N LEU A 191 5.84 4.29 14.60
CA LEU A 191 6.96 3.61 13.93
C LEU A 191 7.97 3.05 14.94
N ILE A 192 8.27 3.77 16.01
CA ILE A 192 9.16 3.32 17.09
C ILE A 192 8.57 2.09 17.79
N GLU A 193 7.28 2.09 18.09
CA GLU A 193 6.59 0.94 18.68
C GLU A 193 6.63 -0.28 17.74
N LEU A 194 6.37 -0.08 16.45
CA LEU A 194 6.45 -1.15 15.46
C LEU A 194 7.88 -1.70 15.31
N ALA A 195 8.88 -0.84 15.25
CA ALA A 195 10.28 -1.23 15.18
C ALA A 195 10.69 -2.05 16.43
N THR A 196 10.31 -1.59 17.62
CA THR A 196 10.55 -2.29 18.88
C THR A 196 9.92 -3.69 18.86
N LYS A 197 8.69 -3.79 18.34
CA LYS A 197 8.00 -5.08 18.21
C LYS A 197 8.72 -6.00 17.23
N VAL A 198 9.14 -5.49 16.07
CA VAL A 198 9.88 -6.26 15.07
C VAL A 198 11.19 -6.78 15.64
N GLU A 199 11.99 -5.92 16.28
CA GLU A 199 13.27 -6.32 16.88
C GLU A 199 13.08 -7.35 17.99
N SER A 200 12.03 -7.24 18.80
CA SER A 200 11.78 -8.17 19.91
C SER A 200 11.25 -9.52 19.43
N VAL A 201 10.30 -9.54 18.50
CA VAL A 201 9.67 -10.77 17.99
C VAL A 201 10.63 -11.58 17.12
N HIS A 202 11.54 -10.92 16.43
CA HIS A 202 12.50 -11.53 15.52
C HIS A 202 13.93 -11.48 16.04
N ALA A 203 14.12 -11.37 17.35
CA ALA A 203 15.44 -11.20 17.99
C ALA A 203 16.49 -12.25 17.58
N ASP A 204 16.04 -13.49 17.32
CA ASP A 204 16.90 -14.61 16.93
C ASP A 204 17.09 -14.74 15.41
N HIS A 205 16.42 -13.89 14.60
CA HIS A 205 16.57 -13.96 13.15
C HIS A 205 17.85 -13.25 12.69
N PRO A 206 18.65 -13.86 11.79
CA PRO A 206 19.94 -13.28 11.37
C PRO A 206 19.78 -11.92 10.66
N ASP A 207 18.68 -11.69 9.95
CA ASP A 207 18.41 -10.48 9.19
C ASP A 207 17.51 -9.48 9.94
N VAL A 208 17.35 -9.62 11.25
CA VAL A 208 16.59 -8.63 12.04
C VAL A 208 17.30 -7.27 11.98
N PRO A 209 16.57 -6.15 11.74
CA PRO A 209 17.17 -4.82 11.63
C PRO A 209 17.56 -4.27 13.03
N ARG A 210 18.58 -4.85 13.64
CA ARG A 210 19.04 -4.47 14.98
C ARG A 210 19.45 -3.01 15.04
N GLY A 211 18.93 -2.29 16.03
CA GLY A 211 19.21 -0.87 16.21
C GLY A 211 18.26 0.07 15.46
N LEU A 212 17.28 -0.45 14.72
CA LEU A 212 16.27 0.36 14.04
C LEU A 212 15.46 1.20 15.03
N THR A 213 15.07 0.62 16.16
CA THR A 213 14.33 1.34 17.22
C THR A 213 15.15 2.53 17.74
N VAL A 214 16.43 2.33 18.03
CA VAL A 214 17.33 3.38 18.52
C VAL A 214 17.50 4.48 17.49
N LEU A 215 17.69 4.12 16.23
CA LEU A 215 17.80 5.09 15.11
C LEU A 215 16.53 5.93 14.97
N LEU A 216 15.36 5.31 15.02
CA LEU A 216 14.08 6.02 14.93
C LEU A 216 13.84 6.93 16.13
N GLN A 217 14.23 6.52 17.34
CA GLN A 217 14.16 7.37 18.55
C GLN A 217 15.06 8.59 18.43
N GLN A 218 16.29 8.42 17.94
CA GLN A 218 17.19 9.54 17.69
C GLN A 218 16.63 10.49 16.65
N MET A 219 16.18 9.97 15.51
CA MET A 219 15.57 10.75 14.44
C MET A 219 14.33 11.52 14.94
N HIS A 220 13.50 10.90 15.77
CA HIS A 220 12.33 11.54 16.38
C HIS A 220 12.74 12.73 17.26
N SER A 221 13.74 12.56 18.12
CA SER A 221 14.25 13.64 18.98
C SER A 221 14.80 14.81 18.16
N GLU A 222 15.63 14.52 17.15
CA GLU A 222 16.22 15.53 16.29
C GLU A 222 15.16 16.29 15.49
N LEU A 223 14.13 15.60 15.00
CA LEU A 223 13.04 16.20 14.25
C LEU A 223 12.13 17.06 15.13
N LEU A 224 11.85 16.65 16.37
CA LEU A 224 11.12 17.47 17.33
C LEU A 224 11.87 18.79 17.64
N ASP A 225 13.18 18.72 17.84
CA ASP A 225 14.03 19.90 18.06
C ASP A 225 14.06 20.83 16.82
N HIS A 226 14.09 20.24 15.64
CA HIS A 226 14.04 20.98 14.38
C HIS A 226 12.70 21.73 14.23
N MET A 227 11.58 21.02 14.36
CA MET A 227 10.24 21.60 14.29
C MET A 227 10.03 22.69 15.35
N ALA A 228 10.53 22.50 16.56
CA ALA A 228 10.43 23.50 17.62
C ALA A 228 11.18 24.80 17.28
N LYS A 229 12.32 24.72 16.61
CA LYS A 229 13.08 25.89 16.13
C LYS A 229 12.35 26.61 15.01
N GLU A 230 11.76 25.88 14.09
CA GLU A 230 10.95 26.46 13.02
C GLU A 230 9.70 27.15 13.57
N GLU A 231 8.94 26.51 14.43
CA GLU A 231 7.73 27.05 15.05
C GLU A 231 8.00 28.21 16.00
N GLY A 232 9.09 28.13 16.76
CA GLY A 232 9.43 29.13 17.76
C GLY A 232 10.16 30.36 17.20
N VAL A 233 10.89 30.20 16.11
CA VAL A 233 11.77 31.28 15.60
C VAL A 233 11.49 31.58 14.13
N LEU A 234 11.67 30.60 13.24
CA LEU A 234 11.66 30.83 11.79
C LEU A 234 10.27 31.26 11.29
N PHE A 235 9.24 30.53 11.63
CA PHE A 235 7.88 30.81 11.16
C PHE A 235 7.33 32.14 11.66
N PRO A 236 7.51 32.54 12.95
CA PRO A 236 7.16 33.89 13.40
C PRO A 236 7.91 35.01 12.71
N MET A 237 9.18 34.79 12.30
CA MET A 237 9.94 35.76 11.51
C MET A 237 9.40 35.91 10.09
N LEU A 238 9.12 34.79 9.42
CA LEU A 238 8.56 34.77 8.06
C LEU A 238 7.15 35.37 8.02
N ALA A 239 6.29 35.05 9.01
CA ALA A 239 4.94 35.60 9.10
C ALA A 239 4.90 37.11 9.29
N ARG A 240 5.95 37.71 9.90
CA ARG A 240 6.07 39.16 10.08
C ARG A 240 6.64 39.89 8.86
N GLY A 241 6.89 39.17 7.75
CA GLY A 241 7.48 39.71 6.54
C GLY A 241 8.91 40.16 6.82
N GLY A 242 9.89 39.29 6.65
CA GLY A 242 11.31 39.49 6.99
C GLY A 242 11.84 40.91 6.71
N SER A 243 11.54 41.84 7.58
CA SER A 243 12.05 43.22 7.53
C SER A 243 13.42 43.23 8.17
N SER A 244 14.44 43.30 7.33
CA SER A 244 15.80 43.75 7.71
C SER A 244 15.74 45.20 8.10
#